data_31cf0406ed9179b8a8fe2e3c0f3a9d5e
#
_entry.id   31cf0406ed9179b8a8fe2e3c0f3a9d5e
#
_cell.length_a   1.000
_cell.length_b   1.000
_cell.length_c   1.000
_cell.angle_alpha   90.00
_cell.angle_beta   90.00
_cell.angle_gamma   90.00
#
_symmetry.space_group_name_H-M   'P 1'
#
loop_
_entity.id
_entity.type
_entity.pdbx_description
1 polymer ?
#
loop_
_entity_poly.entity_id
_entity_poly.type
_entity_poly.pdbx_seq_one_letter_code
_entity_poly.pdbx_strand_id
1 'polypeptide(L)'
;YLANFSSFSAASDRQLMNFNTPIEPVMVARILGEFVREGRRHTIEVRLIQDAATNPSSPRFSKQVLLDGVKKRISDVYGQFNAVTFLPQMSRVIEGAPADRRQYFDEILSQVEPGYSRHLSAYSKALTQRNALLKTLAEVGGDKAQLEPWDELLARHGAMIMHARILALAALEKQAIPIHQRLTRDL
;
A
#
# COMPACT_ATOMS: atom_id res chain seq x y z
N TYR A 1 -0.77 -0.39 11.67
CA TYR A 1 -1.21 -1.36 10.64
C TYR A 1 -2.54 -0.94 9.99
N LEU A 2 -3.56 -0.59 10.78
CA LEU A 2 -4.92 -0.34 10.30
C LEU A 2 -5.05 0.85 9.33
N ALA A 3 -4.16 1.84 9.38
CA ALA A 3 -4.18 2.98 8.46
C ALA A 3 -3.56 2.65 7.09
N ASN A 4 -2.50 1.82 7.07
CA ASN A 4 -1.72 1.52 5.87
C ASN A 4 -1.88 0.09 5.36
N PHE A 5 -2.58 -0.77 6.11
CA PHE A 5 -2.74 -2.20 5.82
C PHE A 5 -1.42 -2.94 5.61
N SER A 6 -0.35 -2.43 6.19
CA SER A 6 1.00 -2.98 6.15
C SER A 6 1.69 -2.82 7.50
N SER A 7 2.70 -3.63 7.76
CA SER A 7 3.54 -3.53 8.97
C SER A 7 4.85 -2.81 8.63
N PHE A 8 5.31 -1.96 9.54
CA PHE A 8 6.63 -1.33 9.43
C PHE A 8 7.77 -2.27 9.83
N SER A 9 7.48 -3.30 10.62
CA SER A 9 8.49 -4.20 11.18
C SER A 9 8.49 -5.59 10.55
N ALA A 10 7.46 -5.95 9.79
CA ALA A 10 7.36 -7.24 9.12
C ALA A 10 7.51 -7.07 7.61
N ALA A 11 8.39 -7.85 6.99
CA ALA A 11 8.59 -7.82 5.53
C ALA A 11 7.38 -8.37 4.75
N SER A 12 6.53 -9.17 5.40
CA SER A 12 5.28 -9.64 4.82
C SER A 12 4.22 -9.87 5.90
N ASP A 13 2.95 -9.80 5.52
CA ASP A 13 1.84 -10.05 6.44
C ASP A 13 1.84 -11.48 7.02
N ARG A 14 2.49 -12.44 6.36
CA ARG A 14 2.67 -13.80 6.89
C ARG A 14 3.42 -13.82 8.21
N GLN A 15 4.36 -12.91 8.41
CA GLN A 15 5.14 -12.81 9.65
C GLN A 15 4.33 -12.29 10.85
N LEU A 16 3.11 -11.80 10.61
CA LEU A 16 2.18 -11.38 11.65
C LEU A 16 1.32 -12.54 12.19
N MET A 17 1.39 -13.70 11.53
CA MET A 17 0.74 -14.91 12.04
C MET A 17 1.48 -15.43 13.27
N ASN A 18 0.73 -15.84 14.28
CA ASN A 18 1.33 -16.45 15.47
C ASN A 18 1.80 -17.90 15.14
N PHE A 19 3.11 -18.09 15.09
CA PHE A 19 3.72 -19.40 14.80
C PHE A 19 3.87 -20.30 16.03
N ASN A 20 3.52 -19.81 17.23
CA ASN A 20 3.49 -20.63 18.46
C ASN A 20 2.14 -21.33 18.67
N THR A 21 1.15 -21.03 17.83
CA THR A 21 -0.15 -21.73 17.86
C THR A 21 -0.05 -23.09 17.18
N PRO A 22 -0.78 -24.13 17.63
CA PRO A 22 -0.89 -25.38 16.90
C PRO A 22 -1.31 -25.14 15.44
N ILE A 23 -0.70 -25.87 14.52
CA ILE A 23 -1.00 -25.74 13.09
C ILE A 23 -2.40 -26.32 12.85
N GLU A 24 -3.36 -25.43 12.62
CA GLU A 24 -4.70 -25.79 12.19
C GLU A 24 -4.80 -25.69 10.65
N PRO A 25 -5.72 -26.42 10.02
CA PRO A 25 -5.94 -26.34 8.58
C PRO A 25 -6.23 -24.91 8.09
N VAL A 26 -6.88 -24.09 8.93
CA VAL A 26 -7.11 -22.65 8.67
C VAL A 26 -6.72 -21.86 9.89
N MET A 27 -5.74 -21.00 9.74
CA MET A 27 -5.29 -20.08 10.79
C MET A 27 -5.71 -18.64 10.45
N VAL A 28 -6.22 -17.91 11.45
CA VAL A 28 -6.65 -16.52 11.27
C VAL A 28 -6.03 -15.64 12.34
N ALA A 29 -5.24 -14.66 11.91
CA ALA A 29 -4.86 -13.53 12.76
C ALA A 29 -5.81 -12.36 12.52
N ARG A 30 -6.26 -11.73 13.58
CA ARG A 30 -7.25 -10.65 13.55
C ARG A 30 -6.68 -9.38 14.19
N ILE A 31 -6.78 -8.28 13.46
CA ILE A 31 -6.42 -6.94 13.95
C ILE A 31 -7.70 -6.11 13.89
N LEU A 32 -8.16 -5.62 15.04
CA LEU A 32 -9.38 -4.84 15.17
C LEU A 32 -9.06 -3.48 15.79
N GLY A 33 -9.65 -2.43 15.25
CA GLY A 33 -9.62 -1.09 15.80
C GLY A 33 -11.01 -0.44 15.77
N GLU A 34 -11.28 0.32 16.80
CA GLU A 34 -12.47 1.19 16.88
C GLU A 34 -12.01 2.65 16.80
N PHE A 35 -12.76 3.48 16.09
CA PHE A 35 -12.46 4.91 15.95
C PHE A 35 -13.74 5.72 15.79
N VAL A 36 -13.64 7.02 16.03
CA VAL A 36 -14.76 7.96 15.83
C VAL A 36 -14.41 8.86 14.66
N ARG A 37 -15.33 8.97 13.70
CA ARG A 37 -15.23 9.87 12.57
C ARG A 37 -16.57 10.57 12.36
N GLU A 38 -16.55 11.89 12.23
CA GLU A 38 -17.77 12.70 12.04
C GLU A 38 -18.86 12.42 13.09
N GLY A 39 -18.42 12.19 14.34
CA GLY A 39 -19.32 11.90 15.46
C GLY A 39 -19.89 10.47 15.49
N ARG A 40 -19.55 9.61 14.53
CA ARG A 40 -19.98 8.21 14.48
C ARG A 40 -18.87 7.27 14.84
N ARG A 41 -19.21 6.19 15.58
CA ARG A 41 -18.27 5.12 15.90
C ARG A 41 -18.20 4.16 14.72
N HIS A 42 -16.97 3.81 14.34
CA HIS A 42 -16.66 2.87 13.27
C HIS A 42 -15.73 1.78 13.78
N THR A 43 -15.77 0.64 13.11
CA THR A 43 -14.85 -0.46 13.34
C THR A 43 -14.11 -0.80 12.04
N ILE A 44 -12.81 -1.01 12.16
CA ILE A 44 -11.99 -1.53 11.06
C ILE A 44 -11.35 -2.83 11.52
N GLU A 45 -11.51 -3.88 10.74
CA GLU A 45 -10.98 -5.19 11.04
C GLU A 45 -10.19 -5.73 9.85
N VAL A 46 -8.99 -6.24 10.14
CA VAL A 46 -8.18 -6.97 9.16
C VAL A 46 -8.03 -8.42 9.62
N ARG A 47 -8.36 -9.33 8.72
CA ARG A 47 -8.16 -10.77 8.90
C ARG A 47 -7.05 -11.24 7.95
N LEU A 48 -6.00 -11.79 8.54
CA LEU A 48 -4.94 -12.47 7.82
C LEU A 48 -5.24 -13.97 7.92
N ILE A 49 -5.47 -14.60 6.79
CA ILE A 49 -5.96 -15.98 6.72
C ILE A 49 -4.89 -16.81 6.01
N GLN A 50 -4.41 -17.84 6.70
CA GLN A 50 -3.57 -18.87 6.13
C GLN A 50 -4.38 -20.15 6.05
N ASP A 51 -4.64 -20.61 4.83
CA ASP A 51 -5.44 -21.80 4.51
C ASP A 51 -4.52 -22.90 3.97
N ALA A 52 -4.32 -23.92 4.75
CA ALA A 52 -3.56 -25.12 4.43
C ALA A 52 -4.48 -26.34 4.15
N ALA A 53 -5.81 -26.17 4.23
CA ALA A 53 -6.75 -27.29 4.10
C ALA A 53 -6.67 -27.97 2.73
N THR A 54 -6.45 -27.20 1.66
CA THR A 54 -6.36 -27.71 0.29
C THR A 54 -4.95 -28.14 -0.10
N ASN A 55 -3.92 -27.50 0.43
CA ASN A 55 -2.51 -27.82 0.15
C ASN A 55 -1.63 -27.48 1.37
N PRO A 56 -1.37 -28.46 2.24
CA PRO A 56 -0.54 -28.26 3.43
C PRO A 56 0.90 -27.83 3.13
N SER A 57 1.45 -28.27 2.00
CA SER A 57 2.83 -27.95 1.59
C SER A 57 2.97 -26.53 1.03
N SER A 58 1.87 -25.90 0.59
CA SER A 58 1.84 -24.55 0.06
C SER A 58 0.55 -23.84 0.48
N PRO A 59 0.46 -23.40 1.75
CA PRO A 59 -0.75 -22.74 2.28
C PRO A 59 -1.09 -21.48 1.51
N ARG A 60 -2.36 -21.33 1.15
CA ARG A 60 -2.87 -20.09 0.56
C ARG A 60 -2.95 -19.02 1.63
N PHE A 61 -2.36 -17.86 1.36
CA PHE A 61 -2.46 -16.69 2.23
C PHE A 61 -3.37 -15.64 1.61
N SER A 62 -4.29 -15.10 2.41
CA SER A 62 -5.19 -14.03 1.97
C SER A 62 -5.40 -13.01 3.09
N LYS A 63 -5.68 -11.77 2.68
CA LYS A 63 -6.03 -10.66 3.57
C LYS A 63 -7.44 -10.18 3.25
N GLN A 64 -8.26 -10.04 4.29
CA GLN A 64 -9.60 -9.49 4.19
C GLN A 64 -9.69 -8.26 5.08
N VAL A 65 -10.39 -7.22 4.59
CA VAL A 65 -10.65 -6.00 5.34
C VAL A 65 -12.15 -5.82 5.46
N LEU A 66 -12.60 -5.52 6.68
CA LEU A 66 -13.99 -5.21 6.97
C LEU A 66 -14.06 -3.79 7.56
N LEU A 67 -15.03 -3.03 7.12
CA LEU A 67 -15.41 -1.74 7.71
C LEU A 67 -16.84 -1.87 8.21
N ASP A 68 -17.05 -1.63 9.50
CA ASP A 68 -18.34 -1.81 10.19
C ASP A 68 -18.94 -3.20 9.95
N GLY A 69 -18.11 -4.24 10.00
CA GLY A 69 -18.50 -5.63 9.77
C GLY A 69 -18.69 -6.02 8.30
N VAL A 70 -18.65 -5.08 7.36
CA VAL A 70 -18.86 -5.33 5.93
C VAL A 70 -17.52 -5.47 5.23
N LYS A 71 -17.32 -6.58 4.52
CA LYS A 71 -16.12 -6.82 3.71
C LYS A 71 -16.00 -5.79 2.60
N LYS A 72 -14.84 -5.13 2.51
CA LYS A 72 -14.50 -4.10 1.52
C LYS A 72 -13.18 -4.39 0.83
N ARG A 73 -12.94 -3.75 -0.31
CA ARG A 73 -11.61 -3.71 -0.91
C ARG A 73 -10.73 -2.76 -0.11
N ILE A 74 -9.46 -3.07 0.04
CA ILE A 74 -8.49 -2.22 0.77
C ILE A 74 -8.51 -0.79 0.21
N SER A 75 -8.56 -0.64 -1.12
CA SER A 75 -8.64 0.67 -1.78
C SER A 75 -9.85 1.52 -1.38
N ASP A 76 -10.91 0.90 -0.89
CA ASP A 76 -12.15 1.60 -0.51
C ASP A 76 -12.16 1.95 0.99
N VAL A 77 -11.20 1.42 1.76
CA VAL A 77 -11.07 1.65 3.20
C VAL A 77 -9.93 2.62 3.52
N TYR A 78 -8.99 2.83 2.60
CA TYR A 78 -7.98 3.86 2.77
C TYR A 78 -8.62 5.23 3.04
N GLY A 79 -8.04 5.99 3.99
CA GLY A 79 -8.53 7.31 4.40
C GLY A 79 -9.74 7.28 5.35
N GLN A 80 -10.29 6.11 5.70
CA GLN A 80 -11.33 6.01 6.74
C GLN A 80 -10.74 6.19 8.14
N PHE A 81 -9.56 5.63 8.37
CA PHE A 81 -8.76 5.80 9.58
C PHE A 81 -7.36 6.27 9.17
N ASN A 82 -7.00 7.49 9.54
CA ASN A 82 -5.71 8.08 9.23
C ASN A 82 -4.81 8.06 10.47
N ALA A 83 -3.54 7.73 10.28
CA ALA A 83 -2.56 7.75 11.35
C ALA A 83 -1.23 8.33 10.85
N VAL A 84 -0.63 9.16 11.67
CA VAL A 84 0.75 9.62 11.48
C VAL A 84 1.64 8.77 12.39
N THR A 85 2.63 8.13 11.80
CA THR A 85 3.61 7.31 12.51
C THR A 85 4.99 7.92 12.32
N PHE A 86 5.75 8.03 13.39
CA PHE A 86 7.15 8.40 13.35
C PHE A 86 8.00 7.26 13.96
N LEU A 87 8.90 6.72 13.15
CA LEU A 87 9.79 5.64 13.55
C LEU A 87 11.25 6.01 13.22
N PRO A 88 12.24 5.53 13.97
CA PRO A 88 13.65 5.77 13.66
C PRO A 88 14.04 5.37 12.23
N GLN A 89 13.43 4.31 11.70
CA GLN A 89 13.68 3.82 10.34
C GLN A 89 13.19 4.77 9.24
N MET A 90 12.41 5.79 9.57
CA MET A 90 11.92 6.78 8.61
C MET A 90 13.01 7.74 8.10
N SER A 91 14.21 7.75 8.71
CA SER A 91 15.40 8.39 8.14
C SER A 91 15.70 7.88 6.72
N ARG A 92 15.28 6.66 6.38
CA ARG A 92 15.38 6.10 5.01
C ARG A 92 14.67 6.94 3.94
N VAL A 93 13.71 7.77 4.31
CA VAL A 93 13.09 8.71 3.36
C VAL A 93 14.14 9.69 2.80
N ILE A 94 15.15 10.04 3.59
CA ILE A 94 16.23 10.94 3.22
C ILE A 94 17.44 10.17 2.71
N GLU A 95 17.91 9.19 3.47
CA GLU A 95 19.16 8.47 3.23
C GLU A 95 19.01 7.28 2.27
N GLY A 96 17.80 6.74 2.14
CA GLY A 96 17.50 5.52 1.39
C GLY A 96 17.38 5.69 -0.11
N ALA A 97 17.02 4.60 -0.77
CA ALA A 97 16.82 4.55 -2.21
C ALA A 97 15.59 5.37 -2.67
N PRO A 98 15.52 5.75 -3.95
CA PRO A 98 14.32 6.40 -4.50
C PRO A 98 13.02 5.60 -4.30
N ALA A 99 13.12 4.28 -4.15
CA ALA A 99 11.98 3.41 -3.85
C ALA A 99 11.39 3.70 -2.45
N ASP A 100 12.24 3.92 -1.44
CA ASP A 100 11.81 4.22 -0.07
C ASP A 100 11.02 5.54 -0.03
N ARG A 101 11.48 6.56 -0.76
CA ARG A 101 10.79 7.84 -0.89
C ARG A 101 9.43 7.68 -1.57
N ARG A 102 9.36 6.90 -2.66
CA ARG A 102 8.09 6.63 -3.34
C ARG A 102 7.11 5.89 -2.44
N GLN A 103 7.58 4.87 -1.73
CA GLN A 103 6.75 4.12 -0.79
C GLN A 103 6.18 5.02 0.31
N TYR A 104 6.98 5.89 0.90
CA TYR A 104 6.54 6.85 1.91
C TYR A 104 5.41 7.76 1.38
N PHE A 105 5.58 8.33 0.17
CA PHE A 105 4.53 9.13 -0.45
C PHE A 105 3.28 8.33 -0.78
N ASP A 106 3.44 7.09 -1.24
CA ASP A 106 2.31 6.21 -1.56
C ASP A 106 1.49 5.87 -0.30
N GLU A 107 2.15 5.66 0.83
CA GLU A 107 1.49 5.41 2.12
C GLU A 107 0.70 6.63 2.60
N ILE A 108 1.28 7.83 2.54
CA ILE A 108 0.62 9.07 2.93
C ILE A 108 -0.54 9.39 1.98
N LEU A 109 -0.28 9.41 0.67
CA LEU A 109 -1.28 9.79 -0.33
C LEU A 109 -2.43 8.80 -0.38
N SER A 110 -2.20 7.52 -0.10
CA SER A 110 -3.28 6.54 0.01
C SER A 110 -4.26 6.86 1.14
N GLN A 111 -3.79 7.53 2.20
CA GLN A 111 -4.65 7.93 3.33
C GLN A 111 -5.40 9.25 3.07
N VAL A 112 -4.79 10.21 2.37
CA VAL A 112 -5.32 11.59 2.30
C VAL A 112 -5.90 11.96 0.93
N GLU A 113 -5.46 11.30 -0.15
CA GLU A 113 -5.89 11.62 -1.52
C GLU A 113 -6.95 10.63 -2.00
N PRO A 114 -8.19 11.08 -2.23
CA PRO A 114 -9.26 10.20 -2.68
C PRO A 114 -8.93 9.47 -3.99
N GLY A 115 -9.00 8.16 -3.98
CA GLY A 115 -8.77 7.32 -5.16
C GLY A 115 -7.31 7.03 -5.48
N TYR A 116 -6.33 7.63 -4.80
CA TYR A 116 -4.90 7.40 -5.05
C TYR A 116 -4.53 5.91 -4.98
N SER A 117 -4.96 5.20 -3.95
CA SER A 117 -4.70 3.77 -3.76
C SER A 117 -5.28 2.91 -4.89
N ARG A 118 -6.40 3.33 -5.53
CA ARG A 118 -6.97 2.64 -6.69
C ARG A 118 -6.10 2.82 -7.92
N HIS A 119 -5.61 4.06 -8.15
CA HIS A 119 -4.69 4.34 -9.26
C HIS A 119 -3.38 3.58 -9.07
N LEU A 120 -2.82 3.57 -7.86
CA LEU A 120 -1.60 2.84 -7.54
C LEU A 120 -1.75 1.32 -7.78
N SER A 121 -2.86 0.73 -7.34
CA SER A 121 -3.17 -0.69 -7.55
C SER A 121 -3.35 -1.02 -9.03
N ALA A 122 -4.05 -0.17 -9.79
CA ALA A 122 -4.27 -0.38 -11.23
C ALA A 122 -2.95 -0.26 -12.01
N TYR A 123 -2.13 0.74 -11.67
CA TYR A 123 -0.79 0.93 -12.26
C TYR A 123 0.10 -0.29 -12.03
N SER A 124 0.18 -0.76 -10.77
CA SER A 124 1.00 -1.93 -10.44
C SER A 124 0.58 -3.20 -11.18
N LYS A 125 -0.75 -3.42 -11.32
CA LYS A 125 -1.27 -4.56 -12.08
C LYS A 125 -0.93 -4.44 -13.58
N ALA A 126 -1.15 -3.27 -14.18
CA ALA A 126 -0.82 -3.04 -15.58
C ALA A 126 0.68 -3.23 -15.84
N LEU A 127 1.54 -2.72 -14.95
CA LEU A 127 2.99 -2.88 -15.04
C LEU A 127 3.41 -4.36 -14.98
N THR A 128 2.82 -5.12 -14.06
CA THR A 128 3.10 -6.57 -13.94
C THR A 128 2.72 -7.31 -15.21
N GLN A 129 1.53 -7.06 -15.76
CA GLN A 129 1.06 -7.72 -16.98
C GLN A 129 1.90 -7.32 -18.20
N ARG A 130 2.20 -6.01 -18.33
CA ARG A 130 3.08 -5.51 -19.40
C ARG A 130 4.46 -6.16 -19.36
N ASN A 131 5.08 -6.24 -18.18
CA ASN A 131 6.40 -6.84 -18.03
C ASN A 131 6.38 -8.35 -18.34
N ALA A 132 5.32 -9.07 -17.95
CA ALA A 132 5.14 -10.48 -18.30
C ALA A 132 5.00 -10.66 -19.83
N LEU A 133 4.20 -9.81 -20.49
CA LEU A 133 4.04 -9.84 -21.95
C LEU A 133 5.35 -9.50 -22.66
N LEU A 134 6.09 -8.49 -22.19
CA LEU A 134 7.41 -8.14 -22.75
C LEU A 134 8.38 -9.32 -22.70
N LYS A 135 8.38 -10.05 -21.58
CA LYS A 135 9.21 -11.26 -21.45
C LYS A 135 8.80 -12.34 -22.48
N THR A 136 7.51 -12.60 -22.59
CA THR A 136 6.97 -13.55 -23.57
C THR A 136 7.34 -13.14 -25.02
N LEU A 137 7.16 -11.86 -25.37
CA LEU A 137 7.50 -11.36 -26.70
C LEU A 137 9.01 -11.43 -26.99
N ALA A 138 9.85 -11.29 -25.99
CA ALA A 138 11.29 -11.45 -26.12
C ALA A 138 11.72 -12.92 -26.35
N GLU A 139 11.00 -13.88 -25.72
CA GLU A 139 11.32 -15.31 -25.80
C GLU A 139 10.74 -15.99 -27.05
N VAL A 140 9.50 -15.64 -27.41
CA VAL A 140 8.72 -16.35 -28.45
C VAL A 140 8.48 -15.49 -29.71
N GLY A 141 8.73 -14.19 -29.60
CA GLY A 141 8.33 -13.21 -30.62
C GLY A 141 6.84 -12.87 -30.54
N GLY A 142 6.36 -12.05 -31.47
CA GLY A 142 4.95 -11.67 -31.55
C GLY A 142 4.76 -10.19 -31.89
N ASP A 143 3.48 -9.78 -31.96
CA ASP A 143 3.14 -8.41 -32.28
C ASP A 143 3.28 -7.50 -31.05
N LYS A 144 4.08 -6.45 -31.16
CA LYS A 144 4.27 -5.44 -30.12
C LYS A 144 3.04 -4.58 -29.89
N ALA A 145 2.09 -4.52 -30.80
CA ALA A 145 0.82 -3.81 -30.62
C ALA A 145 0.00 -4.36 -29.43
N GLN A 146 0.25 -5.60 -29.01
CA GLN A 146 -0.33 -6.17 -27.80
C GLN A 146 0.05 -5.41 -26.51
N LEU A 147 1.08 -4.57 -26.52
CA LEU A 147 1.47 -3.74 -25.39
C LEU A 147 0.61 -2.47 -25.24
N GLU A 148 0.00 -1.99 -26.30
CA GLU A 148 -0.76 -0.72 -26.33
C GLU A 148 -1.81 -0.59 -25.21
N PRO A 149 -2.67 -1.60 -24.92
CA PRO A 149 -3.65 -1.47 -23.84
C PRO A 149 -3.00 -1.29 -22.46
N TRP A 150 -1.84 -1.91 -22.24
CA TRP A 150 -1.10 -1.77 -21.00
C TRP A 150 -0.39 -0.42 -20.91
N ASP A 151 0.13 0.09 -22.02
CA ASP A 151 0.76 1.42 -22.10
C ASP A 151 -0.27 2.52 -21.83
N GLU A 152 -1.50 2.42 -22.38
CA GLU A 152 -2.58 3.35 -22.07
C GLU A 152 -2.95 3.34 -20.58
N LEU A 153 -3.09 2.15 -19.98
CA LEU A 153 -3.40 2.02 -18.56
C LEU A 153 -2.27 2.62 -17.69
N LEU A 154 -1.01 2.36 -18.03
CA LEU A 154 0.14 2.91 -17.33
C LEU A 154 0.19 4.43 -17.45
N ALA A 155 -0.03 4.99 -18.64
CA ALA A 155 -0.06 6.43 -18.86
C ALA A 155 -1.17 7.10 -18.06
N ARG A 156 -2.40 6.57 -18.12
CA ARG A 156 -3.57 7.10 -17.40
C ARG A 156 -3.36 7.09 -15.89
N HIS A 157 -3.05 5.94 -15.31
CA HIS A 157 -2.91 5.82 -13.86
C HIS A 157 -1.63 6.45 -13.36
N GLY A 158 -0.53 6.37 -14.13
CA GLY A 158 0.73 7.02 -13.83
C GLY A 158 0.60 8.54 -13.77
N ALA A 159 -0.13 9.16 -14.69
CA ALA A 159 -0.38 10.60 -14.68
C ALA A 159 -1.10 11.05 -13.39
N MET A 160 -2.11 10.32 -12.93
CA MET A 160 -2.84 10.63 -11.70
C MET A 160 -1.93 10.49 -10.47
N ILE A 161 -1.10 9.45 -10.40
CA ILE A 161 -0.14 9.25 -9.33
C ILE A 161 0.90 10.37 -9.31
N MET A 162 1.47 10.71 -10.46
CA MET A 162 2.46 11.78 -10.58
C MET A 162 1.88 13.14 -10.18
N HIS A 163 0.67 13.45 -10.65
CA HIS A 163 -0.01 14.70 -10.32
C HIS A 163 -0.19 14.84 -8.79
N ALA A 164 -0.73 13.82 -8.14
CA ALA A 164 -0.92 13.82 -6.68
C ALA A 164 0.41 13.99 -5.93
N ARG A 165 1.49 13.32 -6.38
CA ARG A 165 2.83 13.47 -5.78
C ARG A 165 3.41 14.86 -5.96
N ILE A 166 3.24 15.49 -7.13
CA ILE A 166 3.71 16.87 -7.38
C ILE A 166 3.01 17.85 -6.43
N LEU A 167 1.69 17.74 -6.29
CA LEU A 167 0.93 18.61 -5.38
C LEU A 167 1.34 18.40 -3.92
N ALA A 168 1.52 17.15 -3.50
CA ALA A 168 1.94 16.81 -2.15
C ALA A 168 3.36 17.32 -1.85
N LEU A 169 4.30 17.18 -2.80
CA LEU A 169 5.66 17.72 -2.66
C LEU A 169 5.65 19.23 -2.51
N ALA A 170 4.90 19.96 -3.34
CA ALA A 170 4.77 21.42 -3.25
C ALA A 170 4.16 21.87 -1.91
N ALA A 171 3.18 21.11 -1.39
CA ALA A 171 2.59 21.39 -0.09
C ALA A 171 3.57 21.12 1.06
N LEU A 172 4.32 20.01 0.98
CA LEU A 172 5.32 19.62 1.97
C LEU A 172 6.47 20.62 2.01
N GLU A 173 6.98 21.07 0.87
CA GLU A 173 8.07 22.04 0.75
C GLU A 173 7.74 23.33 1.50
N LYS A 174 6.52 23.86 1.31
CA LYS A 174 6.06 25.08 2.02
C LYS A 174 6.12 24.96 3.54
N GLN A 175 5.91 23.75 4.07
CA GLN A 175 5.95 23.48 5.51
C GLN A 175 7.36 23.15 6.00
N ALA A 176 8.13 22.44 5.18
CA ALA A 176 9.46 21.96 5.55
C ALA A 176 10.50 23.09 5.60
N ILE A 177 10.46 24.05 4.66
CA ILE A 177 11.42 25.16 4.58
C ILE A 177 11.50 25.96 5.89
N PRO A 178 10.39 26.50 6.44
CA PRO A 178 10.45 27.26 7.69
C PRO A 178 10.91 26.43 8.90
N ILE A 179 10.56 25.13 8.91
CA ILE A 179 11.00 24.22 9.98
C ILE A 179 12.51 24.00 9.90
N HIS A 180 13.00 23.73 8.69
CA HIS A 180 14.43 23.53 8.45
C HIS A 180 15.24 24.75 8.84
N GLN A 181 14.84 25.96 8.39
CA GLN A 181 15.49 27.22 8.74
C GLN A 181 15.60 27.39 10.26
N ARG A 182 14.49 27.17 11.00
CA ARG A 182 14.51 27.25 12.46
C ARG A 182 15.46 26.24 13.13
N LEU A 183 15.60 25.04 12.57
CA LEU A 183 16.48 24.02 13.11
C LEU A 183 17.95 24.28 12.81
N THR A 184 18.26 24.84 11.66
CA THR A 184 19.62 25.16 11.21
C THR A 184 20.08 26.56 11.61
N ARG A 185 19.21 27.34 12.30
CA ARG A 185 19.50 28.75 12.69
C ARG A 185 19.93 29.61 11.51
N ASP A 186 19.30 29.42 10.36
CA ASP A 186 19.57 30.13 9.10
C ASP A 186 21.04 29.97 8.60
N LEU A 187 21.67 28.82 8.89
CA LEU A 187 22.98 28.44 8.35
C LEU A 187 22.91 28.14 6.87
#